data_cfecfab97ce68d136ca947f9ecd1c76b
#
_entry.id   cfecfab97ce68d136ca947f9ecd1c76b
#
_cell.length_a   1.000
_cell.length_b   1.000
_cell.length_c   1.000
_cell.angle_alpha   90.00
_cell.angle_beta   90.00
_cell.angle_gamma   90.00
#
_symmetry.space_group_name_H-M   'P 1'
#
loop_
_entity.id
_entity.type
_entity.pdbx_description
1 polymer ?
#
loop_
_entity_poly.entity_id
_entity_poly.type
_entity_poly.pdbx_seq_one_letter_code
_entity_poly.pdbx_strand_id
1 'polypeptide(L)'
;MSEEMISRKFQLSSFQIIILGFAGVILLGALLLMLPISTAERCVTPFHDALFTATSAVCVTGLVIHDTGSYWSAFGQTIILTLIQIGGLGVVTVAASFALLSRRRISLMQRTTLQDAISAPNVGGIVRLTKFILWGTFLIELIGALAMLPVFCHDYGWHGIWLATFHSISAFCNAGFDILGTAENQYPSLTGYAQNPMINITIMLLIIIGGIGFLTWEDICENKLQFRRYRMQSKVILIFTLILIIFPAIFFFFADFASLPMEARLQASLFQSVTTRTAGFNTANLSVMSGSSQGIMILLMLIGGSPGSTAGGMKTTTFAVLLANIVATYRQQDSAHFFDRRVGYNAIKLASTILTVYITLFFSGGIFISAYENLPLSSCLYETASALGTVGLTLGITPQLHVPSQLILILLMYLGRVGSLTLMYAALSGKKAVNSKLPLEKITIG
;
A
#
# COMPACT_ATOMS: atom_id res chain seq x y z
N MET A 1 41.35 -13.34 27.44
CA MET A 1 41.29 -13.09 25.98
C MET A 1 40.37 -14.09 25.27
N SER A 2 39.50 -14.83 25.98
CA SER A 2 38.58 -15.85 25.43
C SER A 2 37.08 -15.55 25.69
N GLU A 3 36.70 -14.60 26.50
CA GLU A 3 35.28 -14.24 26.74
C GLU A 3 34.79 -13.01 25.97
N GLU A 4 35.67 -12.14 25.52
CA GLU A 4 35.31 -10.97 24.70
C GLU A 4 35.01 -11.29 23.22
N MET A 5 35.38 -12.47 22.73
CA MET A 5 35.14 -12.86 21.33
C MET A 5 33.77 -13.49 21.07
N ILE A 6 33.02 -13.85 22.10
CA ILE A 6 31.70 -14.55 21.95
C ILE A 6 30.53 -13.59 22.01
N SER A 7 30.74 -12.32 22.36
CA SER A 7 29.69 -11.31 22.54
C SER A 7 29.58 -10.30 21.38
N ARG A 8 29.92 -10.64 20.15
CA ARG A 8 29.36 -9.94 19.01
C ARG A 8 27.90 -10.37 18.84
N LYS A 9 27.00 -9.91 19.73
CA LYS A 9 25.56 -9.91 19.49
C LYS A 9 25.35 -9.36 18.10
N PHE A 10 24.72 -10.13 17.21
CA PHE A 10 24.22 -9.70 15.92
C PHE A 10 23.29 -8.49 16.18
N GLN A 11 23.84 -7.29 16.10
CA GLN A 11 23.04 -6.06 16.21
C GLN A 11 22.39 -5.85 14.86
N LEU A 12 21.14 -6.34 14.73
CA LEU A 12 20.32 -6.09 13.56
C LEU A 12 20.07 -4.59 13.44
N SER A 13 20.21 -4.04 12.22
CA SER A 13 19.83 -2.66 11.95
C SER A 13 18.30 -2.50 11.99
N SER A 14 17.79 -1.28 12.21
CA SER A 14 16.35 -0.99 12.15
C SER A 14 15.70 -1.52 10.88
N PHE A 15 16.37 -1.36 9.74
CA PHE A 15 15.88 -1.84 8.44
C PHE A 15 15.79 -3.36 8.37
N GLN A 16 16.78 -4.08 8.91
CA GLN A 16 16.75 -5.55 9.00
C GLN A 16 15.61 -6.04 9.90
N ILE A 17 15.36 -5.35 11.01
CA ILE A 17 14.23 -5.68 11.92
C ILE A 17 12.89 -5.53 11.18
N ILE A 18 12.71 -4.46 10.40
CA ILE A 18 11.50 -4.24 9.62
C ILE A 18 11.31 -5.38 8.61
N ILE A 19 12.32 -5.68 7.81
CA ILE A 19 12.28 -6.73 6.78
C ILE A 19 11.95 -8.08 7.40
N LEU A 20 12.72 -8.51 8.40
CA LEU A 20 12.50 -9.80 9.07
C LEU A 20 11.15 -9.86 9.78
N GLY A 21 10.68 -8.75 10.34
CA GLY A 21 9.37 -8.63 10.95
C GLY A 21 8.25 -8.90 9.96
N PHE A 22 8.29 -8.26 8.79
CA PHE A 22 7.30 -8.51 7.72
C PHE A 22 7.36 -9.96 7.23
N ALA A 23 8.56 -10.50 6.96
CA ALA A 23 8.74 -11.88 6.53
C ALA A 23 8.22 -12.88 7.58
N GLY A 24 8.50 -12.64 8.87
CA GLY A 24 8.02 -13.48 9.96
C GLY A 24 6.49 -13.49 10.09
N VAL A 25 5.84 -12.33 9.96
CA VAL A 25 4.37 -12.24 10.00
C VAL A 25 3.74 -12.92 8.78
N ILE A 26 4.33 -12.77 7.58
CA ILE A 26 3.87 -13.44 6.37
C ILE A 26 3.95 -14.97 6.52
N LEU A 27 5.08 -15.50 6.97
CA LEU A 27 5.26 -16.95 7.18
C LEU A 27 4.29 -17.48 8.24
N LEU A 28 4.15 -16.80 9.36
CA LEU A 28 3.18 -17.17 10.40
C LEU A 28 1.74 -17.16 9.84
N GLY A 29 1.37 -16.14 9.10
CA GLY A 29 0.07 -16.03 8.45
C GLY A 29 -0.16 -17.17 7.45
N ALA A 30 0.83 -17.50 6.62
CA ALA A 30 0.76 -18.63 5.69
C ALA A 30 0.53 -19.97 6.42
N LEU A 31 1.27 -20.24 7.50
CA LEU A 31 1.09 -21.44 8.30
C LEU A 31 -0.31 -21.53 8.93
N LEU A 32 -0.86 -20.41 9.41
CA LEU A 32 -2.22 -20.37 9.96
C LEU A 32 -3.28 -20.59 8.88
N LEU A 33 -3.08 -20.04 7.68
CA LEU A 33 -4.01 -20.21 6.54
C LEU A 33 -3.96 -21.61 5.94
N MET A 34 -2.88 -22.38 6.12
CA MET A 34 -2.81 -23.79 5.73
C MET A 34 -3.68 -24.71 6.58
N LEU A 35 -4.09 -24.28 7.78
CA LEU A 35 -4.89 -25.12 8.66
C LEU A 35 -6.25 -25.42 8.03
N PRO A 36 -6.76 -26.69 8.13
CA PRO A 36 -8.06 -27.06 7.56
C PRO A 36 -9.23 -26.21 8.07
N ILE A 37 -9.13 -25.71 9.31
CA ILE A 37 -10.14 -24.84 9.91
C ILE A 37 -10.23 -23.47 9.20
N SER A 38 -9.19 -23.05 8.47
CA SER A 38 -9.13 -21.77 7.77
C SER A 38 -9.94 -21.76 6.48
N THR A 39 -10.27 -22.92 5.90
CA THR A 39 -11.04 -23.03 4.66
C THR A 39 -12.51 -23.41 4.95
N ALA A 40 -13.42 -22.99 4.08
CA ALA A 40 -14.85 -23.31 4.18
C ALA A 40 -15.11 -24.82 4.04
N GLU A 41 -14.38 -25.50 3.15
CA GLU A 41 -14.46 -26.94 2.90
C GLU A 41 -13.62 -27.77 3.85
N ARG A 42 -12.91 -27.16 4.81
CA ARG A 42 -12.02 -27.81 5.77
C ARG A 42 -10.89 -28.64 5.12
N CYS A 43 -10.41 -28.19 3.97
CA CYS A 43 -9.26 -28.79 3.28
C CYS A 43 -7.97 -28.03 3.63
N VAL A 44 -6.82 -28.70 3.45
CA VAL A 44 -5.50 -28.11 3.63
C VAL A 44 -5.17 -27.28 2.40
N THR A 45 -4.95 -25.97 2.55
CA THR A 45 -4.51 -25.11 1.46
C THR A 45 -3.04 -25.38 1.12
N PRO A 46 -2.66 -25.49 -0.17
CA PRO A 46 -1.27 -25.58 -0.57
C PRO A 46 -0.43 -24.41 -0.04
N PHE A 47 0.83 -24.69 0.34
CA PHE A 47 1.70 -23.67 0.95
C PHE A 47 1.86 -22.42 0.08
N HIS A 48 2.00 -22.57 -1.24
CA HIS A 48 2.18 -21.43 -2.16
C HIS A 48 0.95 -20.52 -2.21
N ASP A 49 -0.27 -21.06 -2.17
CA ASP A 49 -1.53 -20.28 -2.14
C ASP A 49 -1.70 -19.56 -0.80
N ALA A 50 -1.42 -20.28 0.30
CA ALA A 50 -1.45 -19.69 1.63
C ALA A 50 -0.39 -18.58 1.78
N LEU A 51 0.82 -18.78 1.22
CA LEU A 51 1.89 -17.79 1.21
C LEU A 51 1.53 -16.57 0.37
N PHE A 52 0.91 -16.76 -0.81
CA PHE A 52 0.44 -15.68 -1.66
C PHE A 52 -0.60 -14.83 -0.92
N THR A 53 -1.62 -15.47 -0.37
CA THR A 53 -2.70 -14.78 0.37
C THR A 53 -2.16 -14.05 1.60
N ALA A 54 -1.29 -14.70 2.39
CA ALA A 54 -0.65 -14.07 3.55
C ALA A 54 0.23 -12.88 3.15
N THR A 55 0.99 -13.00 2.05
CA THR A 55 1.82 -11.89 1.53
C THR A 55 0.94 -10.75 1.07
N SER A 56 -0.10 -11.04 0.29
CA SER A 56 -1.05 -10.04 -0.20
C SER A 56 -1.75 -9.31 0.96
N ALA A 57 -2.16 -10.02 2.01
CA ALA A 57 -2.78 -9.44 3.20
C ALA A 57 -1.82 -8.57 4.01
N VAL A 58 -0.61 -9.06 4.33
CA VAL A 58 0.39 -8.31 5.11
C VAL A 58 0.98 -7.15 4.31
N CYS A 59 1.20 -7.32 3.01
CA CYS A 59 1.65 -6.23 2.14
C CYS A 59 0.51 -5.27 1.76
N VAL A 60 -0.73 -5.59 2.17
CA VAL A 60 -1.91 -4.76 1.94
C VAL A 60 -2.10 -4.54 0.44
N THR A 61 -2.05 -5.62 -0.34
CA THR A 61 -2.11 -5.57 -1.80
C THR A 61 -3.51 -5.84 -2.33
N GLY A 62 -4.16 -6.95 -1.90
CA GLY A 62 -5.50 -7.32 -2.37
C GLY A 62 -5.54 -8.24 -3.59
N LEU A 63 -4.40 -8.64 -4.17
CA LEU A 63 -4.36 -9.70 -5.16
C LEU A 63 -4.67 -11.04 -4.48
N VAL A 64 -5.53 -11.84 -5.09
CA VAL A 64 -5.99 -13.12 -4.55
C VAL A 64 -5.93 -14.22 -5.59
N ILE A 65 -5.59 -15.44 -5.16
CA ILE A 65 -5.67 -16.66 -5.97
C ILE A 65 -7.04 -17.31 -5.77
N HIS A 66 -7.51 -17.35 -4.53
CA HIS A 66 -8.82 -17.86 -4.16
C HIS A 66 -9.72 -16.72 -3.71
N ASP A 67 -10.98 -16.76 -4.07
CA ASP A 67 -11.96 -15.77 -3.62
C ASP A 67 -12.08 -15.76 -2.09
N THR A 68 -11.99 -14.57 -1.51
CA THR A 68 -11.88 -14.46 -0.04
C THR A 68 -13.19 -14.77 0.66
N GLY A 69 -14.31 -14.49 0.04
CA GLY A 69 -15.64 -14.71 0.60
C GLY A 69 -16.04 -16.17 0.64
N SER A 70 -15.81 -16.90 -0.45
CA SER A 70 -16.28 -18.27 -0.63
C SER A 70 -15.29 -19.34 -0.18
N TYR A 71 -13.97 -19.12 -0.37
CA TYR A 71 -12.93 -20.11 -0.08
C TYR A 71 -12.55 -20.16 1.41
N TRP A 72 -12.41 -19.01 2.07
CA TRP A 72 -11.96 -18.93 3.46
C TRP A 72 -13.15 -18.97 4.44
N SER A 73 -13.02 -19.79 5.49
CA SER A 73 -13.96 -19.81 6.61
C SER A 73 -13.93 -18.47 7.38
N ALA A 74 -14.88 -18.24 8.28
CA ALA A 74 -14.86 -17.07 9.18
C ALA A 74 -13.54 -16.97 9.99
N PHE A 75 -12.92 -18.11 10.35
CA PHE A 75 -11.62 -18.16 10.99
C PHE A 75 -10.52 -17.69 10.02
N GLY A 76 -10.48 -18.20 8.78
CA GLY A 76 -9.52 -17.77 7.76
C GLY A 76 -9.66 -16.28 7.42
N GLN A 77 -10.90 -15.80 7.25
CA GLN A 77 -11.20 -14.37 7.05
C GLN A 77 -10.70 -13.51 8.22
N THR A 78 -10.84 -13.97 9.47
CA THR A 78 -10.33 -13.27 10.65
C THR A 78 -8.79 -13.21 10.65
N ILE A 79 -8.12 -14.29 10.24
CA ILE A 79 -6.66 -14.29 10.06
C ILE A 79 -6.26 -13.26 9.01
N ILE A 80 -6.89 -13.28 7.83
CA ILE A 80 -6.62 -12.34 6.73
C ILE A 80 -6.82 -10.90 7.22
N LEU A 81 -7.93 -10.59 7.90
CA LEU A 81 -8.21 -9.27 8.45
C LEU A 81 -7.15 -8.82 9.46
N THR A 82 -6.70 -9.74 10.33
CA THR A 82 -5.63 -9.47 11.29
C THR A 82 -4.30 -9.17 10.60
N LEU A 83 -3.97 -9.93 9.55
CA LEU A 83 -2.76 -9.71 8.74
C LEU A 83 -2.82 -8.35 8.02
N ILE A 84 -3.98 -7.97 7.47
CA ILE A 84 -4.23 -6.66 6.87
C ILE A 84 -3.99 -5.54 7.89
N GLN A 85 -4.53 -5.67 9.09
CA GLN A 85 -4.38 -4.67 10.15
C GLN A 85 -2.91 -4.53 10.59
N ILE A 86 -2.20 -5.64 10.79
CA ILE A 86 -0.77 -5.65 11.13
C ILE A 86 0.04 -5.02 9.99
N GLY A 87 -0.27 -5.39 8.77
CA GLY A 87 0.40 -4.87 7.58
C GLY A 87 0.17 -3.38 7.37
N GLY A 88 -1.09 -2.92 7.45
CA GLY A 88 -1.51 -1.53 7.24
C GLY A 88 -0.87 -0.57 8.24
N LEU A 89 -0.93 -0.89 9.52
CA LEU A 89 -0.27 -0.09 10.58
C LEU A 89 1.25 -0.22 10.56
N GLY A 90 1.77 -1.29 9.96
CA GLY A 90 3.18 -1.65 9.98
C GLY A 90 3.55 -2.51 11.19
N VAL A 91 4.29 -3.58 10.94
CA VAL A 91 4.66 -4.61 11.93
C VAL A 91 5.32 -4.01 13.18
N VAL A 92 6.21 -3.02 12.99
CA VAL A 92 6.93 -2.36 14.08
C VAL A 92 5.98 -1.52 14.96
N THR A 93 5.01 -0.83 14.34
CA THR A 93 4.01 -0.03 15.05
C THR A 93 3.12 -0.93 15.90
N VAL A 94 2.71 -2.08 15.35
CA VAL A 94 1.90 -3.07 16.08
C VAL A 94 2.70 -3.67 17.25
N ALA A 95 3.97 -4.04 17.04
CA ALA A 95 4.83 -4.54 18.11
C ALA A 95 5.03 -3.50 19.23
N ALA A 96 5.21 -2.22 18.88
CA ALA A 96 5.29 -1.12 19.84
C ALA A 96 3.96 -0.93 20.60
N SER A 97 2.82 -1.16 19.94
CA SER A 97 1.49 -1.07 20.54
C SER A 97 1.30 -2.10 21.65
N PHE A 98 1.73 -3.33 21.46
CA PHE A 98 1.73 -4.36 22.50
C PHE A 98 2.62 -3.98 23.69
N ALA A 99 3.80 -3.40 23.43
CA ALA A 99 4.67 -2.91 24.50
C ALA A 99 4.02 -1.78 25.31
N LEU A 100 3.31 -0.87 24.63
CA LEU A 100 2.57 0.23 25.26
C LEU A 100 1.38 -0.26 26.12
N LEU A 101 0.60 -1.20 25.59
CA LEU A 101 -0.52 -1.83 26.31
C LEU A 101 -0.03 -2.58 27.55
N SER A 102 1.11 -3.27 27.44
CA SER A 102 1.76 -3.98 28.55
C SER A 102 2.49 -3.04 29.54
N ARG A 103 2.39 -1.72 29.38
CA ARG A 103 3.06 -0.68 30.20
C ARG A 103 4.59 -0.84 30.25
N ARG A 104 5.21 -1.53 29.29
CA ARG A 104 6.66 -1.68 29.20
C ARG A 104 7.31 -0.42 28.63
N ARG A 105 8.51 -0.09 29.12
CA ARG A 105 9.29 1.03 28.58
C ARG A 105 9.85 0.66 27.20
N ILE A 106 9.60 1.52 26.20
CA ILE A 106 10.15 1.37 24.86
C ILE A 106 11.60 1.86 24.89
N SER A 107 12.56 0.99 24.51
CA SER A 107 13.98 1.30 24.45
C SER A 107 14.30 2.34 23.34
N LEU A 108 15.48 2.95 23.38
CA LEU A 108 15.90 3.90 22.33
C LEU A 108 15.98 3.23 20.96
N MET A 109 16.49 2.01 20.86
CA MET A 109 16.54 1.24 19.61
C MET A 109 15.13 0.99 19.04
N GLN A 110 14.17 0.63 19.87
CA GLN A 110 12.78 0.46 19.44
C GLN A 110 12.16 1.79 18.97
N ARG A 111 12.52 2.91 19.59
CA ARG A 111 12.05 4.24 19.17
C ARG A 111 12.65 4.66 17.82
N THR A 112 13.92 4.38 17.56
CA THR A 112 14.55 4.65 16.25
C THR A 112 13.95 3.76 15.17
N THR A 113 13.76 2.46 15.42
CA THR A 113 13.10 1.56 14.48
C THR A 113 11.66 2.01 14.16
N LEU A 114 10.93 2.48 15.19
CA LEU A 114 9.58 3.01 15.03
C LEU A 114 9.57 4.33 14.22
N GLN A 115 10.55 5.21 14.46
CA GLN A 115 10.76 6.43 13.67
C GLN A 115 10.97 6.11 12.20
N ASP A 116 11.86 5.16 11.91
CA ASP A 116 12.16 4.72 10.54
C ASP A 116 10.91 4.11 9.88
N ALA A 117 10.16 3.28 10.60
CA ALA A 117 8.94 2.63 10.10
C ALA A 117 7.81 3.62 9.76
N ILE A 118 7.63 4.67 10.56
CA ILE A 118 6.58 5.70 10.36
C ILE A 118 7.12 6.85 9.48
N SER A 119 8.41 6.87 9.16
CA SER A 119 9.08 7.98 8.47
C SER A 119 8.97 9.31 9.24
N ALA A 120 9.03 9.26 10.57
CA ALA A 120 8.94 10.44 11.42
C ALA A 120 10.27 11.23 11.44
N PRO A 121 10.23 12.58 11.44
CA PRO A 121 11.45 13.39 11.37
C PRO A 121 12.30 13.30 12.65
N ASN A 122 11.70 13.04 13.80
CA ASN A 122 12.36 13.03 15.10
C ASN A 122 11.93 11.84 15.96
N VAL A 123 12.87 11.33 16.80
CA VAL A 123 12.58 10.28 17.80
C VAL A 123 11.72 10.82 18.96
N GLY A 124 11.84 12.12 19.23
CA GLY A 124 11.06 12.80 20.27
C GLY A 124 9.56 12.79 19.95
N GLY A 125 8.74 12.40 20.92
CA GLY A 125 7.28 12.34 20.73
C GLY A 125 6.72 11.11 20.01
N ILE A 126 7.57 10.20 19.51
CA ILE A 126 7.16 9.04 18.71
C ILE A 126 6.12 8.15 19.42
N VAL A 127 6.22 8.02 20.74
CA VAL A 127 5.25 7.25 21.55
C VAL A 127 3.87 7.93 21.56
N ARG A 128 3.83 9.28 21.63
CA ARG A 128 2.58 10.05 21.56
C ARG A 128 1.96 9.91 20.17
N LEU A 129 2.77 10.04 19.14
CA LEU A 129 2.35 9.86 17.75
C LEU A 129 1.80 8.45 17.51
N THR A 130 2.45 7.39 18.02
CA THR A 130 1.95 6.01 17.91
C THR A 130 0.60 5.84 18.56
N LYS A 131 0.38 6.38 19.76
CA LYS A 131 -0.93 6.36 20.41
C LYS A 131 -1.99 7.11 19.60
N PHE A 132 -1.64 8.26 19.05
CA PHE A 132 -2.53 9.04 18.16
C PHE A 132 -2.92 8.24 16.91
N ILE A 133 -1.97 7.57 16.27
CA ILE A 133 -2.21 6.70 15.10
C ILE A 133 -3.18 5.57 15.47
N LEU A 134 -2.93 4.84 16.57
CA LEU A 134 -3.76 3.70 16.97
C LEU A 134 -5.20 4.10 17.26
N TRP A 135 -5.40 5.15 18.07
CA TRP A 135 -6.74 5.63 18.41
C TRP A 135 -7.45 6.23 17.20
N GLY A 136 -6.73 6.97 16.37
CA GLY A 136 -7.26 7.55 15.14
C GLY A 136 -7.70 6.47 14.15
N THR A 137 -6.87 5.44 13.94
CA THR A 137 -7.20 4.29 13.10
C THR A 137 -8.47 3.59 13.57
N PHE A 138 -8.49 3.17 14.83
CA PHE A 138 -9.66 2.48 15.38
C PHE A 138 -10.95 3.31 15.27
N LEU A 139 -10.87 4.62 15.54
CA LEU A 139 -12.04 5.51 15.44
C LEU A 139 -12.53 5.64 14.00
N ILE A 140 -11.62 5.82 13.05
CA ILE A 140 -11.98 5.99 11.63
C ILE A 140 -12.56 4.68 11.06
N GLU A 141 -11.96 3.54 11.39
CA GLU A 141 -12.47 2.22 11.00
C GLU A 141 -13.85 1.96 11.59
N LEU A 142 -14.07 2.32 12.85
CA LEU A 142 -15.39 2.20 13.51
C LEU A 142 -16.44 3.08 12.82
N ILE A 143 -16.11 4.34 12.52
CA ILE A 143 -17.01 5.25 11.80
C ILE A 143 -17.35 4.70 10.41
N GLY A 144 -16.35 4.19 9.68
CA GLY A 144 -16.56 3.58 8.37
C GLY A 144 -17.46 2.35 8.44
N ALA A 145 -17.23 1.46 9.42
CA ALA A 145 -18.09 0.30 9.64
C ALA A 145 -19.54 0.71 9.97
N LEU A 146 -19.73 1.66 10.89
CA LEU A 146 -21.06 2.18 11.25
C LEU A 146 -21.78 2.84 10.05
N ALA A 147 -21.07 3.53 9.19
CA ALA A 147 -21.64 4.14 7.99
C ALA A 147 -22.13 3.09 6.98
N MET A 148 -21.42 1.98 6.79
CA MET A 148 -21.80 0.92 5.85
C MET A 148 -22.80 -0.07 6.46
N LEU A 149 -22.92 -0.11 7.80
CA LEU A 149 -23.75 -1.07 8.53
C LEU A 149 -25.21 -1.12 8.05
N PRO A 150 -25.93 0.03 7.85
CA PRO A 150 -27.34 -0.02 7.43
C PRO A 150 -27.55 -0.74 6.09
N VAL A 151 -26.64 -0.55 5.13
CA VAL A 151 -26.72 -1.16 3.82
C VAL A 151 -26.46 -2.67 3.92
N PHE A 152 -25.34 -3.06 4.52
CA PHE A 152 -25.00 -4.49 4.63
C PHE A 152 -25.95 -5.27 5.52
N CYS A 153 -26.45 -4.67 6.60
CA CYS A 153 -27.45 -5.35 7.45
C CYS A 153 -28.81 -5.48 6.77
N HIS A 154 -29.19 -4.55 5.90
CA HIS A 154 -30.40 -4.68 5.10
C HIS A 154 -30.32 -5.88 4.15
N ASP A 155 -29.16 -6.08 3.50
CA ASP A 155 -28.99 -7.11 2.46
C ASP A 155 -28.62 -8.49 3.04
N TYR A 156 -27.86 -8.54 4.12
CA TYR A 156 -27.30 -9.78 4.71
C TYR A 156 -27.68 -10.03 6.17
N GLY A 157 -28.60 -9.26 6.73
CA GLY A 157 -29.01 -9.40 8.14
C GLY A 157 -27.82 -9.23 9.11
N TRP A 158 -27.72 -10.09 10.10
CA TRP A 158 -26.65 -10.03 11.12
C TRP A 158 -25.24 -10.24 10.55
N HIS A 159 -25.10 -10.96 9.45
CA HIS A 159 -23.82 -11.13 8.76
C HIS A 159 -23.28 -9.79 8.21
N GLY A 160 -24.18 -8.83 7.94
CA GLY A 160 -23.82 -7.48 7.51
C GLY A 160 -22.90 -6.74 8.48
N ILE A 161 -22.92 -7.06 9.79
CA ILE A 161 -21.99 -6.48 10.78
C ILE A 161 -20.54 -6.89 10.46
N TRP A 162 -20.33 -8.17 10.13
CA TRP A 162 -19.02 -8.70 9.75
C TRP A 162 -18.55 -8.08 8.44
N LEU A 163 -19.43 -8.01 7.43
CA LEU A 163 -19.14 -7.37 6.15
C LEU A 163 -18.73 -5.91 6.32
N ALA A 164 -19.51 -5.12 7.08
CA ALA A 164 -19.20 -3.71 7.32
C ALA A 164 -17.85 -3.52 8.03
N THR A 165 -17.56 -4.35 9.04
CA THR A 165 -16.29 -4.28 9.77
C THR A 165 -15.11 -4.67 8.89
N PHE A 166 -15.23 -5.77 8.14
CA PHE A 166 -14.17 -6.27 7.25
C PHE A 166 -13.83 -5.24 6.17
N HIS A 167 -14.85 -4.73 5.47
CA HIS A 167 -14.63 -3.76 4.40
C HIS A 167 -14.11 -2.42 4.92
N SER A 168 -14.51 -1.99 6.11
CA SER A 168 -13.99 -0.77 6.71
C SER A 168 -12.49 -0.86 7.00
N ILE A 169 -12.05 -1.94 7.63
CA ILE A 169 -10.64 -2.19 7.92
C ILE A 169 -9.84 -2.37 6.64
N SER A 170 -10.36 -3.18 5.70
CA SER A 170 -9.71 -3.41 4.40
C SER A 170 -9.54 -2.12 3.60
N ALA A 171 -10.56 -1.25 3.56
CA ALA A 171 -10.52 0.02 2.85
C ALA A 171 -9.58 1.03 3.53
N PHE A 172 -9.63 1.15 4.85
CA PHE A 172 -8.76 2.05 5.60
C PHE A 172 -7.29 1.66 5.48
N CYS A 173 -7.01 0.35 5.56
CA CYS A 173 -5.67 -0.18 5.36
C CYS A 173 -5.22 -0.15 3.89
N ASN A 174 -6.09 0.22 2.94
CA ASN A 174 -5.83 0.15 1.50
C ASN A 174 -5.50 -1.28 1.02
N ALA A 175 -6.24 -2.28 1.50
CA ALA A 175 -5.93 -3.69 1.28
C ALA A 175 -6.68 -4.33 0.10
N GLY A 176 -7.85 -3.79 -0.26
CA GLY A 176 -8.63 -4.27 -1.41
C GLY A 176 -9.26 -5.65 -1.28
N PHE A 177 -9.14 -6.29 -0.12
CA PHE A 177 -9.82 -7.55 0.13
C PHE A 177 -11.30 -7.31 0.38
N ASP A 178 -12.15 -8.10 -0.27
CA ASP A 178 -13.58 -8.19 -0.02
C ASP A 178 -13.99 -9.62 0.37
N ILE A 179 -15.14 -9.77 0.97
CA ILE A 179 -15.73 -11.05 1.37
C ILE A 179 -17.17 -11.17 0.86
N LEU A 180 -17.47 -10.54 -0.27
CA LEU A 180 -18.78 -10.58 -0.91
C LEU A 180 -18.93 -11.76 -1.90
N GLY A 181 -17.81 -12.46 -2.16
CA GLY A 181 -17.80 -13.60 -3.07
C GLY A 181 -18.64 -14.77 -2.59
N THR A 182 -19.33 -15.39 -3.52
CA THR A 182 -20.12 -16.61 -3.33
C THR A 182 -19.65 -17.68 -4.30
N ALA A 183 -20.11 -18.93 -4.12
CA ALA A 183 -19.78 -20.02 -5.04
C ALA A 183 -20.25 -19.75 -6.48
N GLU A 184 -21.34 -19.00 -6.65
CA GLU A 184 -21.91 -18.66 -7.96
C GLU A 184 -21.27 -17.41 -8.58
N ASN A 185 -20.83 -16.46 -7.75
CA ASN A 185 -20.19 -15.20 -8.18
C ASN A 185 -18.90 -15.00 -7.42
N GLN A 186 -17.79 -15.51 -7.99
CA GLN A 186 -16.45 -15.36 -7.42
C GLN A 186 -15.82 -14.03 -7.82
N TYR A 187 -15.04 -13.45 -6.91
CA TYR A 187 -14.32 -12.18 -7.10
C TYR A 187 -15.20 -10.97 -7.47
N PRO A 188 -16.37 -10.78 -6.83
CA PRO A 188 -17.29 -9.71 -7.22
C PRO A 188 -16.77 -8.32 -6.86
N SER A 189 -15.89 -8.21 -5.89
CA SER A 189 -15.52 -6.95 -5.25
C SER A 189 -16.77 -6.13 -4.88
N LEU A 190 -16.82 -4.84 -5.21
CA LEU A 190 -17.96 -3.96 -4.92
C LEU A 190 -18.87 -3.73 -6.15
N THR A 191 -18.79 -4.59 -7.19
CA THR A 191 -19.58 -4.38 -8.41
C THR A 191 -21.09 -4.40 -8.15
N GLY A 192 -21.56 -5.21 -7.19
CA GLY A 192 -22.96 -5.20 -6.75
C GLY A 192 -23.42 -3.91 -6.08
N TYR A 193 -22.48 -3.10 -5.59
CA TYR A 193 -22.71 -1.81 -4.93
C TYR A 193 -22.25 -0.61 -5.76
N ALA A 194 -22.00 -0.80 -7.07
CA ALA A 194 -21.47 0.24 -7.95
C ALA A 194 -22.28 1.55 -7.94
N GLN A 195 -23.62 1.45 -7.73
CA GLN A 195 -24.53 2.59 -7.70
C GLN A 195 -24.92 3.01 -6.28
N ASN A 196 -24.39 2.37 -5.24
CA ASN A 196 -24.73 2.73 -3.86
C ASN A 196 -23.78 3.84 -3.34
N PRO A 197 -24.28 5.09 -3.19
CA PRO A 197 -23.42 6.21 -2.81
C PRO A 197 -22.86 6.07 -1.39
N MET A 198 -23.63 5.43 -0.47
CA MET A 198 -23.20 5.28 0.92
C MET A 198 -21.95 4.41 1.01
N ILE A 199 -21.94 3.25 0.35
CA ILE A 199 -20.79 2.34 0.31
C ILE A 199 -19.62 3.00 -0.42
N ASN A 200 -19.86 3.55 -1.63
CA ASN A 200 -18.81 4.11 -2.47
C ASN A 200 -18.09 5.31 -1.81
N ILE A 201 -18.86 6.26 -1.27
CA ILE A 201 -18.27 7.44 -0.62
C ILE A 201 -17.53 7.03 0.65
N THR A 202 -18.09 6.14 1.46
CA THR A 202 -17.44 5.68 2.68
C THR A 202 -16.09 5.00 2.38
N ILE A 203 -16.07 4.09 1.42
CA ILE A 203 -14.84 3.40 1.01
C ILE A 203 -13.82 4.36 0.42
N MET A 204 -14.22 5.25 -0.49
CA MET A 204 -13.31 6.27 -1.04
C MET A 204 -12.70 7.16 0.06
N LEU A 205 -13.49 7.59 1.04
CA LEU A 205 -12.99 8.39 2.16
C LEU A 205 -12.01 7.61 3.02
N LEU A 206 -12.31 6.35 3.35
CA LEU A 206 -11.40 5.48 4.11
C LEU A 206 -10.06 5.31 3.41
N ILE A 207 -10.08 5.03 2.09
CA ILE A 207 -8.89 4.89 1.25
C ILE A 207 -8.05 6.18 1.26
N ILE A 208 -8.68 7.33 1.05
CA ILE A 208 -7.98 8.63 1.02
C ILE A 208 -7.37 8.92 2.39
N ILE A 209 -8.13 8.78 3.47
CA ILE A 209 -7.67 9.07 4.83
C ILE A 209 -6.51 8.12 5.20
N GLY A 210 -6.62 6.82 4.94
CA GLY A 210 -5.54 5.86 5.15
C GLY A 210 -4.27 6.21 4.34
N GLY A 211 -4.45 6.68 3.09
CA GLY A 211 -3.38 6.93 2.14
C GLY A 211 -2.64 8.27 2.29
N ILE A 212 -3.17 9.28 2.99
CA ILE A 212 -2.52 10.61 3.12
C ILE A 212 -1.37 10.66 4.13
N GLY A 213 -1.24 9.66 5.00
CA GLY A 213 -0.16 9.55 5.98
C GLY A 213 -0.44 10.15 7.35
N PHE A 214 0.07 9.48 8.37
CA PHE A 214 -0.22 9.77 9.78
C PHE A 214 0.33 11.13 10.25
N LEU A 215 1.46 11.59 9.70
CA LEU A 215 2.01 12.91 9.99
C LEU A 215 1.16 14.03 9.39
N THR A 216 0.49 13.77 8.27
CA THR A 216 -0.47 14.71 7.68
C THR A 216 -1.73 14.81 8.53
N TRP A 217 -2.18 13.70 9.16
CA TRP A 217 -3.27 13.74 10.15
C TRP A 217 -2.91 14.60 11.36
N GLU A 218 -1.67 14.46 11.88
CA GLU A 218 -1.17 15.28 12.99
C GLU A 218 -1.27 16.77 12.62
N ASP A 219 -0.77 17.17 11.44
CA ASP A 219 -0.85 18.55 10.96
C ASP A 219 -2.28 19.06 10.82
N ILE A 220 -3.21 18.22 10.31
CA ILE A 220 -4.63 18.58 10.18
C ILE A 220 -5.27 18.76 11.56
N CYS A 221 -4.99 17.88 12.51
CA CYS A 221 -5.54 17.97 13.86
C CYS A 221 -4.99 19.17 14.64
N GLU A 222 -3.68 19.47 14.51
CA GLU A 222 -3.03 20.57 15.22
C GLU A 222 -3.36 21.94 14.62
N ASN A 223 -3.31 22.06 13.29
CA ASN A 223 -3.43 23.33 12.58
C ASN A 223 -4.84 23.55 11.98
N LYS A 224 -5.75 22.58 12.08
CA LYS A 224 -7.13 22.63 11.55
C LYS A 224 -7.15 23.12 10.08
N LEU A 225 -7.92 24.17 9.76
CA LEU A 225 -8.05 24.75 8.41
C LEU A 225 -6.92 25.73 8.02
N GLN A 226 -5.92 25.93 8.89
CA GLN A 226 -4.85 26.89 8.63
C GLN A 226 -3.75 26.28 7.74
N PHE A 227 -4.05 26.03 6.46
CA PHE A 227 -3.14 25.39 5.51
C PHE A 227 -1.75 26.04 5.44
N ARG A 228 -1.62 27.35 5.67
CA ARG A 228 -0.33 28.06 5.67
C ARG A 228 0.63 27.52 6.76
N ARG A 229 0.12 27.01 7.88
CA ARG A 229 0.90 26.50 9.00
C ARG A 229 1.33 25.04 8.83
N TYR A 230 0.78 24.31 7.86
CA TYR A 230 1.14 22.93 7.61
C TYR A 230 2.61 22.81 7.20
N ARG A 231 3.23 21.70 7.57
CA ARG A 231 4.56 21.31 7.07
C ARG A 231 4.56 21.24 5.55
N MET A 232 5.69 21.59 4.91
CA MET A 232 5.84 21.52 3.45
C MET A 232 5.40 20.15 2.90
N GLN A 233 5.81 19.07 3.55
CA GLN A 233 5.45 17.70 3.17
C GLN A 233 3.93 17.48 3.14
N SER A 234 3.21 17.90 4.17
CA SER A 234 1.74 17.76 4.24
C SER A 234 1.03 18.56 3.15
N LYS A 235 1.51 19.77 2.84
CA LYS A 235 1.01 20.57 1.73
C LYS A 235 1.16 19.88 0.38
N VAL A 236 2.37 19.35 0.11
CA VAL A 236 2.67 18.58 -1.10
C VAL A 236 1.77 17.35 -1.19
N ILE A 237 1.64 16.59 -0.10
CA ILE A 237 0.79 15.39 -0.06
C ILE A 237 -0.66 15.72 -0.42
N LEU A 238 -1.26 16.73 0.21
CA LEU A 238 -2.66 17.08 0.00
C LEU A 238 -2.90 17.54 -1.44
N ILE A 239 -2.04 18.43 -1.98
CA ILE A 239 -2.19 18.93 -3.34
C ILE A 239 -2.00 17.82 -4.37
N PHE A 240 -0.93 17.01 -4.25
CA PHE A 240 -0.71 15.92 -5.19
C PHE A 240 -1.76 14.82 -5.08
N THR A 241 -2.27 14.53 -3.88
CA THR A 241 -3.41 13.62 -3.71
C THR A 241 -4.63 14.12 -4.48
N LEU A 242 -4.95 15.40 -4.36
CA LEU A 242 -6.08 16.01 -5.07
C LEU A 242 -5.90 15.93 -6.60
N ILE A 243 -4.71 16.30 -7.10
CA ILE A 243 -4.39 16.25 -8.53
C ILE A 243 -4.51 14.81 -9.07
N LEU A 244 -3.93 13.83 -8.36
CA LEU A 244 -3.92 12.41 -8.74
C LEU A 244 -5.31 11.75 -8.62
N ILE A 245 -6.26 12.37 -7.96
CA ILE A 245 -7.67 11.93 -7.93
C ILE A 245 -8.46 12.62 -9.02
N ILE A 246 -8.41 13.97 -9.10
CA ILE A 246 -9.30 14.72 -9.99
C ILE A 246 -8.94 14.52 -11.46
N PHE A 247 -7.66 14.58 -11.81
CA PHE A 247 -7.25 14.51 -13.23
C PHE A 247 -7.61 13.16 -13.87
N PRO A 248 -7.30 11.98 -13.26
CA PRO A 248 -7.73 10.69 -13.81
C PRO A 248 -9.25 10.50 -13.76
N ALA A 249 -9.93 11.00 -12.73
CA ALA A 249 -11.39 10.92 -12.65
C ALA A 249 -12.06 11.64 -13.82
N ILE A 250 -11.56 12.81 -14.20
CA ILE A 250 -12.03 13.54 -15.39
C ILE A 250 -11.80 12.71 -16.66
N PHE A 251 -10.63 12.08 -16.79
CA PHE A 251 -10.35 11.23 -17.93
C PHE A 251 -11.31 10.03 -18.00
N PHE A 252 -11.46 9.25 -16.95
CA PHE A 252 -12.37 8.10 -16.90
C PHE A 252 -13.83 8.49 -17.13
N PHE A 253 -14.22 9.68 -16.65
CA PHE A 253 -15.56 10.22 -16.85
C PHE A 253 -15.90 10.40 -18.33
N PHE A 254 -14.97 10.82 -19.16
CA PHE A 254 -15.20 11.03 -20.59
C PHE A 254 -14.85 9.80 -21.44
N ALA A 255 -13.88 8.99 -21.02
CA ALA A 255 -13.39 7.86 -21.81
C ALA A 255 -14.26 6.60 -21.67
N ASP A 256 -14.40 6.08 -20.46
CA ASP A 256 -15.00 4.74 -20.26
C ASP A 256 -16.44 4.79 -19.73
N PHE A 257 -16.76 5.78 -18.90
CA PHE A 257 -18.07 5.85 -18.25
C PHE A 257 -19.06 6.81 -18.96
N ALA A 258 -18.77 7.21 -20.19
CA ALA A 258 -19.62 8.15 -20.95
C ALA A 258 -21.04 7.64 -21.19
N SER A 259 -21.25 6.34 -21.25
CA SER A 259 -22.55 5.69 -21.47
C SER A 259 -23.45 5.61 -20.22
N LEU A 260 -22.89 5.86 -19.04
CA LEU A 260 -23.64 5.77 -17.78
C LEU A 260 -24.44 7.04 -17.49
N PRO A 261 -25.54 6.94 -16.72
CA PRO A 261 -26.25 8.11 -16.18
C PRO A 261 -25.30 8.98 -15.35
N MET A 262 -25.57 10.31 -15.31
CA MET A 262 -24.67 11.30 -14.73
C MET A 262 -24.19 10.97 -13.31
N GLU A 263 -25.08 10.51 -12.43
CA GLU A 263 -24.74 10.16 -11.04
C GLU A 263 -23.83 8.93 -10.96
N ALA A 264 -24.19 7.85 -11.65
CA ALA A 264 -23.39 6.63 -11.72
C ALA A 264 -22.04 6.86 -12.38
N ARG A 265 -22.01 7.67 -13.42
CA ARG A 265 -20.81 8.09 -14.14
C ARG A 265 -19.82 8.83 -13.24
N LEU A 266 -20.32 9.79 -12.43
CA LEU A 266 -19.50 10.53 -11.48
C LEU A 266 -18.94 9.62 -10.39
N GLN A 267 -19.77 8.74 -9.83
CA GLN A 267 -19.34 7.77 -8.81
C GLN A 267 -18.30 6.81 -9.35
N ALA A 268 -18.54 6.18 -10.50
CA ALA A 268 -17.63 5.22 -11.10
C ALA A 268 -16.27 5.85 -11.44
N SER A 269 -16.26 7.04 -12.03
CA SER A 269 -15.02 7.73 -12.40
C SER A 269 -14.19 8.15 -11.19
N LEU A 270 -14.82 8.69 -10.14
CA LEU A 270 -14.15 9.04 -8.89
C LEU A 270 -13.64 7.79 -8.17
N PHE A 271 -14.47 6.74 -8.07
CA PHE A 271 -14.09 5.50 -7.43
C PHE A 271 -12.88 4.86 -8.13
N GLN A 272 -12.91 4.77 -9.46
CA GLN A 272 -11.82 4.21 -10.25
C GLN A 272 -10.52 5.00 -10.07
N SER A 273 -10.58 6.31 -10.00
CA SER A 273 -9.41 7.14 -9.73
C SER A 273 -8.85 6.96 -8.32
N VAL A 274 -9.71 6.85 -7.31
CA VAL A 274 -9.30 6.66 -5.92
C VAL A 274 -8.71 5.26 -5.70
N THR A 275 -9.35 4.22 -6.24
CA THR A 275 -8.96 2.83 -5.98
C THR A 275 -7.59 2.47 -6.57
N THR A 276 -7.21 3.06 -7.72
CA THR A 276 -5.88 2.86 -8.33
C THR A 276 -4.73 3.35 -7.44
N ARG A 277 -5.01 4.14 -6.42
CA ARG A 277 -4.02 4.61 -5.44
C ARG A 277 -3.91 3.64 -4.26
N THR A 278 -3.52 2.41 -4.56
CA THR A 278 -3.23 1.31 -3.62
C THR A 278 -4.42 0.79 -2.82
N ALA A 279 -5.64 0.83 -3.37
CA ALA A 279 -6.81 0.37 -2.63
C ALA A 279 -7.38 -0.99 -3.07
N GLY A 280 -7.43 -1.26 -4.38
CA GLY A 280 -7.73 -2.60 -4.91
C GLY A 280 -9.20 -2.95 -5.07
N PHE A 281 -10.13 -2.20 -4.52
CA PHE A 281 -11.57 -2.42 -4.75
C PHE A 281 -11.97 -1.99 -6.16
N ASN A 282 -12.89 -2.71 -6.77
CA ASN A 282 -13.47 -2.32 -8.06
C ASN A 282 -14.99 -2.34 -8.03
N THR A 283 -15.57 -1.34 -8.69
CA THR A 283 -17.00 -1.18 -8.92
C THR A 283 -17.37 -1.36 -10.40
N ALA A 284 -16.37 -1.54 -11.25
CA ALA A 284 -16.52 -1.74 -12.69
C ALA A 284 -15.67 -2.90 -13.17
N ASN A 285 -16.05 -3.50 -14.31
CA ASN A 285 -15.23 -4.54 -14.93
C ASN A 285 -14.02 -3.91 -15.65
N LEU A 286 -12.83 -4.13 -15.09
CA LEU A 286 -11.57 -3.54 -15.56
C LEU A 286 -11.11 -4.09 -16.91
N SER A 287 -11.51 -5.33 -17.26
CA SER A 287 -11.09 -5.98 -18.50
C SER A 287 -11.74 -5.36 -19.75
N VAL A 288 -12.89 -4.68 -19.60
CA VAL A 288 -13.59 -4.02 -20.70
C VAL A 288 -13.22 -2.54 -20.84
N MET A 289 -12.43 -2.00 -19.92
CA MET A 289 -11.96 -0.61 -20.00
C MET A 289 -10.96 -0.43 -21.15
N SER A 290 -10.94 0.77 -21.71
CA SER A 290 -10.05 1.10 -22.84
C SER A 290 -8.58 0.89 -22.48
N GLY A 291 -7.74 0.53 -23.48
CA GLY A 291 -6.29 0.38 -23.28
C GLY A 291 -5.62 1.66 -22.77
N SER A 292 -6.15 2.83 -23.13
CA SER A 292 -5.70 4.13 -22.61
C SER A 292 -5.97 4.26 -21.12
N SER A 293 -7.14 3.84 -20.67
CA SER A 293 -7.51 3.84 -19.25
C SER A 293 -6.70 2.85 -18.44
N GLN A 294 -6.47 1.64 -18.98
CA GLN A 294 -5.56 0.66 -18.36
C GLN A 294 -4.13 1.21 -18.24
N GLY A 295 -3.63 1.94 -19.27
CA GLY A 295 -2.33 2.60 -19.21
C GLY A 295 -2.25 3.69 -18.13
N ILE A 296 -3.27 4.52 -17.99
CA ILE A 296 -3.36 5.51 -16.90
C ILE A 296 -3.43 4.82 -15.53
N MET A 297 -4.20 3.75 -15.41
CA MET A 297 -4.26 2.96 -14.17
C MET A 297 -2.89 2.40 -13.79
N ILE A 298 -2.12 1.86 -14.73
CA ILE A 298 -0.74 1.38 -14.50
C ILE A 298 0.12 2.52 -13.93
N LEU A 299 0.08 3.71 -14.52
CA LEU A 299 0.84 4.87 -14.02
C LEU A 299 0.41 5.27 -12.60
N LEU A 300 -0.89 5.28 -12.32
CA LEU A 300 -1.40 5.61 -10.98
C LEU A 300 -1.04 4.54 -9.95
N MET A 301 -1.07 3.26 -10.32
CA MET A 301 -0.69 2.14 -9.45
C MET A 301 0.78 2.20 -9.04
N LEU A 302 1.66 2.62 -9.95
CA LEU A 302 3.08 2.83 -9.63
C LEU A 302 3.29 4.03 -8.68
N ILE A 303 2.39 5.05 -8.72
CA ILE A 303 2.42 6.20 -7.81
C ILE A 303 1.52 5.87 -6.60
N GLY A 304 2.07 5.25 -5.59
CA GLY A 304 1.36 4.82 -4.40
C GLY A 304 0.92 5.93 -3.47
N GLY A 305 0.69 5.58 -2.19
CA GLY A 305 0.28 6.55 -1.17
C GLY A 305 1.42 7.41 -0.63
N SER A 306 1.13 8.12 0.45
CA SER A 306 2.07 9.07 1.07
C SER A 306 3.01 8.37 2.06
N PRO A 307 4.17 8.97 2.40
CA PRO A 307 5.04 8.46 3.46
C PRO A 307 4.31 8.36 4.80
N GLY A 308 4.55 7.27 5.53
CA GLY A 308 3.90 7.03 6.83
C GLY A 308 2.39 6.88 6.71
N SER A 309 1.90 6.18 5.69
CA SER A 309 0.51 5.82 5.46
C SER A 309 0.31 4.31 5.46
N THR A 310 -0.92 3.87 5.41
CA THR A 310 -1.28 2.45 5.24
C THR A 310 -0.93 1.93 3.85
N ALA A 311 -0.87 2.81 2.84
CA ALA A 311 -0.60 2.51 1.44
C ALA A 311 0.87 2.14 1.16
N GLY A 312 1.11 1.25 0.21
CA GLY A 312 2.44 0.89 -0.27
C GLY A 312 2.90 1.67 -1.51
N GLY A 313 3.66 1.04 -2.39
CA GLY A 313 4.12 1.61 -3.65
C GLY A 313 5.14 2.75 -3.52
N MET A 314 5.51 3.35 -4.66
CA MET A 314 6.36 4.55 -4.69
C MET A 314 5.59 5.74 -4.13
N LYS A 315 6.18 6.45 -3.15
CA LYS A 315 5.47 7.48 -2.41
C LYS A 315 5.12 8.70 -3.26
N THR A 316 3.93 9.28 -3.01
CA THR A 316 3.47 10.53 -3.68
C THR A 316 4.50 11.64 -3.61
N THR A 317 5.22 11.76 -2.49
CA THR A 317 6.30 12.75 -2.32
C THR A 317 7.50 12.47 -3.21
N THR A 318 7.83 11.21 -3.50
CA THR A 318 8.90 10.83 -4.43
C THR A 318 8.59 11.34 -5.83
N PHE A 319 7.36 11.09 -6.30
CA PHE A 319 6.90 11.59 -7.59
C PHE A 319 6.88 13.13 -7.63
N ALA A 320 6.38 13.78 -6.58
CA ALA A 320 6.35 15.23 -6.48
C ALA A 320 7.77 15.85 -6.57
N VAL A 321 8.75 15.28 -5.86
CA VAL A 321 10.15 15.74 -5.88
C VAL A 321 10.76 15.61 -7.28
N LEU A 322 10.47 14.52 -7.99
CA LEU A 322 10.95 14.34 -9.36
C LEU A 322 10.36 15.37 -10.31
N LEU A 323 9.05 15.64 -10.24
CA LEU A 323 8.41 16.67 -11.04
C LEU A 323 8.96 18.07 -10.72
N ALA A 324 9.16 18.40 -9.44
CA ALA A 324 9.76 19.66 -9.06
C ALA A 324 11.20 19.83 -9.59
N ASN A 325 11.98 18.73 -9.59
CA ASN A 325 13.31 18.74 -10.15
C ASN A 325 13.31 18.94 -11.68
N ILE A 326 12.37 18.32 -12.40
CA ILE A 326 12.19 18.56 -13.83
C ILE A 326 11.89 20.04 -14.10
N VAL A 327 10.92 20.61 -13.37
CA VAL A 327 10.55 22.04 -13.52
C VAL A 327 11.74 22.96 -13.20
N ALA A 328 12.51 22.68 -12.12
CA ALA A 328 13.69 23.44 -11.74
C ALA A 328 14.77 23.41 -12.84
N THR A 329 15.02 22.21 -13.41
CA THR A 329 15.98 22.02 -14.50
C THR A 329 15.58 22.82 -15.75
N TYR A 330 14.30 22.74 -16.17
CA TYR A 330 13.82 23.54 -17.32
C TYR A 330 13.88 25.04 -17.08
N ARG A 331 13.70 25.47 -15.81
CA ARG A 331 13.82 26.89 -15.42
C ARG A 331 15.24 27.33 -15.11
N GLN A 332 16.23 26.44 -15.30
CA GLN A 332 17.67 26.69 -15.00
C GLN A 332 17.88 27.14 -13.53
N GLN A 333 17.11 26.62 -12.61
CA GLN A 333 17.22 26.89 -11.18
C GLN A 333 18.17 25.91 -10.52
N ASP A 334 19.00 26.37 -9.59
CA ASP A 334 19.98 25.53 -8.87
C ASP A 334 19.34 24.46 -7.98
N SER A 335 18.07 24.58 -7.62
CA SER A 335 17.42 23.64 -6.74
C SER A 335 15.90 23.60 -6.94
N ALA A 336 15.31 22.39 -6.81
CA ALA A 336 13.87 22.24 -6.71
C ALA A 336 13.33 22.82 -5.41
N HIS A 337 12.14 23.42 -5.45
CA HIS A 337 11.51 24.01 -4.27
C HIS A 337 9.99 23.81 -4.28
N PHE A 338 9.38 23.80 -3.07
CA PHE A 338 7.95 23.82 -2.84
C PHE A 338 7.65 24.89 -1.77
N PHE A 339 6.66 25.73 -1.98
CA PHE A 339 6.17 26.72 -0.99
C PHE A 339 7.33 27.49 -0.33
N ASP A 340 8.21 28.06 -1.12
CA ASP A 340 9.39 28.85 -0.71
C ASP A 340 10.41 28.08 0.14
N ARG A 341 10.39 26.74 0.07
CA ARG A 341 11.35 25.86 0.73
C ARG A 341 12.09 24.98 -0.27
N ARG A 342 13.40 24.94 -0.16
CA ARG A 342 14.28 24.17 -1.04
C ARG A 342 14.26 22.69 -0.70
N VAL A 343 14.24 21.84 -1.72
CA VAL A 343 14.42 20.39 -1.60
C VAL A 343 15.92 20.07 -1.62
N GLY A 344 16.39 19.27 -0.66
CA GLY A 344 17.79 18.89 -0.59
C GLY A 344 18.18 17.93 -1.73
N TYR A 345 19.40 18.05 -2.23
CA TYR A 345 19.96 17.23 -3.30
C TYR A 345 19.85 15.72 -3.01
N ASN A 346 20.08 15.31 -1.76
CA ASN A 346 19.95 13.91 -1.34
C ASN A 346 18.53 13.36 -1.58
N ALA A 347 17.48 14.17 -1.39
CA ALA A 347 16.11 13.75 -1.63
C ALA A 347 15.87 13.48 -3.13
N ILE A 348 16.43 14.32 -4.01
CA ILE A 348 16.33 14.15 -5.46
C ILE A 348 17.06 12.85 -5.89
N LYS A 349 18.29 12.65 -5.39
CA LYS A 349 19.09 11.43 -5.66
C LYS A 349 18.34 10.17 -5.23
N LEU A 350 17.76 10.17 -4.02
CA LEU A 350 16.97 9.03 -3.52
C LEU A 350 15.71 8.81 -4.36
N ALA A 351 14.99 9.87 -4.72
CA ALA A 351 13.80 9.80 -5.56
C ALA A 351 14.09 9.19 -6.94
N SER A 352 15.19 9.61 -7.59
CA SER A 352 15.63 9.05 -8.86
C SER A 352 16.01 7.57 -8.75
N THR A 353 16.71 7.19 -7.67
CA THR A 353 17.07 5.80 -7.40
C THR A 353 15.82 4.92 -7.24
N ILE A 354 14.83 5.39 -6.46
CA ILE A 354 13.57 4.67 -6.26
C ILE A 354 12.86 4.48 -7.60
N LEU A 355 12.70 5.53 -8.40
CA LEU A 355 12.04 5.45 -9.70
C LEU A 355 12.72 4.43 -10.61
N THR A 356 14.06 4.47 -10.72
CA THR A 356 14.81 3.53 -11.56
C THR A 356 14.61 2.09 -11.12
N VAL A 357 14.68 1.80 -9.81
CA VAL A 357 14.45 0.45 -9.29
C VAL A 357 13.01 -0.01 -9.54
N TYR A 358 12.01 0.86 -9.32
CA TYR A 358 10.60 0.53 -9.58
C TYR A 358 10.34 0.21 -11.05
N ILE A 359 10.85 1.03 -11.97
CA ILE A 359 10.71 0.79 -13.43
C ILE A 359 11.39 -0.52 -13.82
N THR A 360 12.59 -0.80 -13.30
CA THR A 360 13.31 -2.04 -13.59
C THR A 360 12.53 -3.26 -13.10
N LEU A 361 12.04 -3.25 -11.86
CA LEU A 361 11.26 -4.36 -11.30
C LEU A 361 9.92 -4.56 -12.04
N PHE A 362 9.25 -3.46 -12.35
CA PHE A 362 7.97 -3.47 -13.07
C PHE A 362 8.12 -4.15 -14.45
N PHE A 363 9.07 -3.71 -15.27
CA PHE A 363 9.27 -4.28 -16.60
C PHE A 363 9.84 -5.70 -16.55
N SER A 364 10.83 -5.97 -15.69
CA SER A 364 11.43 -7.30 -15.58
C SER A 364 10.40 -8.35 -15.13
N GLY A 365 9.58 -8.02 -14.16
CA GLY A 365 8.49 -8.89 -13.71
C GLY A 365 7.44 -9.13 -14.80
N GLY A 366 6.97 -8.08 -15.48
CA GLY A 366 5.97 -8.18 -16.54
C GLY A 366 6.46 -8.97 -17.75
N ILE A 367 7.70 -8.76 -18.18
CA ILE A 367 8.32 -9.52 -19.29
C ILE A 367 8.47 -10.99 -18.90
N PHE A 368 8.93 -11.29 -17.68
CA PHE A 368 9.07 -12.68 -17.24
C PHE A 368 7.72 -13.40 -17.23
N ILE A 369 6.69 -12.82 -16.62
CA ILE A 369 5.34 -13.40 -16.55
C ILE A 369 4.78 -13.58 -17.96
N SER A 370 4.91 -12.58 -18.83
CA SER A 370 4.42 -12.66 -20.22
C SER A 370 5.10 -13.79 -21.00
N ALA A 371 6.42 -13.93 -20.86
CA ALA A 371 7.19 -14.99 -21.54
C ALA A 371 6.89 -16.39 -20.99
N TYR A 372 6.68 -16.51 -19.68
CA TYR A 372 6.44 -17.80 -19.05
C TYR A 372 5.01 -18.30 -19.25
N GLU A 373 4.02 -17.41 -19.12
CA GLU A 373 2.58 -17.72 -19.21
C GLU A 373 2.05 -17.65 -20.66
N ASN A 374 2.81 -17.11 -21.61
CA ASN A 374 2.36 -16.81 -22.97
C ASN A 374 1.14 -15.88 -23.02
N LEU A 375 1.06 -14.93 -22.07
CA LEU A 375 -0.01 -13.94 -21.99
C LEU A 375 0.40 -12.59 -22.60
N PRO A 376 -0.58 -11.74 -23.00
CA PRO A 376 -0.30 -10.39 -23.49
C PRO A 376 0.53 -9.58 -22.50
N LEU A 377 1.59 -8.93 -22.96
CA LEU A 377 2.49 -8.14 -22.11
C LEU A 377 1.73 -7.03 -21.33
N SER A 378 0.72 -6.41 -21.95
CA SER A 378 -0.10 -5.37 -21.32
C SER A 378 -0.80 -5.87 -20.05
N SER A 379 -1.39 -7.07 -20.09
CA SER A 379 -2.03 -7.68 -18.93
C SER A 379 -1.03 -8.05 -17.84
N CYS A 380 0.15 -8.59 -18.23
CA CYS A 380 1.21 -8.91 -17.28
C CYS A 380 1.81 -7.66 -16.63
N LEU A 381 1.96 -6.56 -17.39
CA LEU A 381 2.38 -5.27 -16.85
C LEU A 381 1.34 -4.68 -15.90
N TYR A 382 0.05 -4.88 -16.17
CA TYR A 382 -1.00 -4.45 -15.24
C TYR A 382 -0.89 -5.16 -13.88
N GLU A 383 -0.72 -6.49 -13.88
CA GLU A 383 -0.53 -7.28 -12.66
C GLU A 383 0.75 -6.91 -11.90
N THR A 384 1.87 -6.73 -12.62
CA THR A 384 3.13 -6.35 -11.97
C THR A 384 3.09 -4.92 -11.40
N ALA A 385 2.40 -3.99 -12.06
CA ALA A 385 2.14 -2.65 -11.52
C ALA A 385 1.30 -2.73 -10.25
N SER A 386 0.25 -3.56 -10.27
CA SER A 386 -0.63 -3.80 -9.14
C SER A 386 0.11 -4.44 -7.96
N ALA A 387 0.93 -5.46 -8.21
CA ALA A 387 1.72 -6.13 -7.19
C ALA A 387 2.79 -5.21 -6.58
N LEU A 388 3.60 -4.55 -7.42
CA LEU A 388 4.68 -3.66 -6.99
C LEU A 388 4.14 -2.38 -6.33
N GLY A 389 3.02 -1.85 -6.84
CA GLY A 389 2.29 -0.73 -6.25
C GLY A 389 1.53 -1.10 -4.99
N THR A 390 1.39 -2.40 -4.69
CA THR A 390 0.52 -2.96 -3.64
C THR A 390 -0.91 -2.44 -3.75
N VAL A 391 -1.54 -2.62 -4.92
CA VAL A 391 -2.85 -2.03 -5.26
C VAL A 391 -3.98 -3.04 -5.18
N GLY A 392 -3.80 -4.24 -5.77
CA GLY A 392 -4.79 -5.30 -5.74
C GLY A 392 -5.75 -5.35 -6.93
N LEU A 393 -5.71 -4.38 -7.83
CA LEU A 393 -6.49 -4.44 -9.06
C LEU A 393 -5.90 -5.48 -10.02
N THR A 394 -6.77 -6.25 -10.65
CA THR A 394 -6.40 -7.30 -11.61
C THR A 394 -7.30 -7.24 -12.84
N LEU A 395 -6.75 -7.66 -13.98
CA LEU A 395 -7.54 -7.95 -15.19
C LEU A 395 -8.09 -9.38 -15.20
N GLY A 396 -8.02 -10.08 -14.05
CA GLY A 396 -8.57 -11.44 -13.88
C GLY A 396 -7.58 -12.56 -14.18
N ILE A 397 -6.30 -12.25 -14.43
CA ILE A 397 -5.29 -13.29 -14.75
C ILE A 397 -4.65 -13.90 -13.49
N THR A 398 -4.64 -13.20 -12.35
CA THR A 398 -3.95 -13.64 -11.12
C THR A 398 -4.30 -15.07 -10.68
N PRO A 399 -5.57 -15.50 -10.63
CA PRO A 399 -5.94 -16.86 -10.21
C PRO A 399 -5.46 -17.96 -11.16
N GLN A 400 -5.14 -17.61 -12.41
CA GLN A 400 -4.76 -18.56 -13.47
C GLN A 400 -3.24 -18.71 -13.62
N LEU A 401 -2.45 -17.87 -12.93
CA LEU A 401 -1.00 -17.88 -13.03
C LEU A 401 -0.38 -19.13 -12.39
N HIS A 402 0.64 -19.67 -13.01
CA HIS A 402 1.44 -20.77 -12.45
C HIS A 402 2.32 -20.29 -11.27
N VAL A 403 2.78 -21.26 -10.48
CA VAL A 403 3.56 -20.98 -9.25
C VAL A 403 4.78 -20.07 -9.46
N PRO A 404 5.61 -20.20 -10.52
CA PRO A 404 6.74 -19.27 -10.71
C PRO A 404 6.32 -17.81 -10.88
N SER A 405 5.22 -17.55 -11.61
CA SER A 405 4.66 -16.22 -11.80
C SER A 405 4.08 -15.66 -10.49
N GLN A 406 3.40 -16.51 -9.71
CA GLN A 406 2.91 -16.15 -8.38
C GLN A 406 4.05 -15.78 -7.42
N LEU A 407 5.17 -16.51 -7.44
CA LEU A 407 6.35 -16.19 -6.62
C LEU A 407 6.97 -14.84 -6.98
N ILE A 408 6.96 -14.47 -8.27
CA ILE A 408 7.38 -13.13 -8.69
C ILE A 408 6.44 -12.06 -8.15
N LEU A 409 5.12 -12.27 -8.24
CA LEU A 409 4.16 -11.33 -7.66
C LEU A 409 4.33 -11.22 -6.13
N ILE A 410 4.56 -12.32 -5.40
CA ILE A 410 4.89 -12.31 -3.96
C ILE A 410 6.11 -11.43 -3.70
N LEU A 411 7.18 -11.60 -4.47
CA LEU A 411 8.38 -10.78 -4.33
C LEU A 411 8.10 -9.31 -4.60
N LEU A 412 7.35 -8.98 -5.66
CA LEU A 412 7.00 -7.60 -6.00
C LEU A 412 6.12 -6.94 -4.93
N MET A 413 5.11 -7.65 -4.40
CA MET A 413 4.28 -7.17 -3.29
C MET A 413 5.12 -6.87 -2.05
N TYR A 414 6.03 -7.76 -1.71
CA TYR A 414 6.93 -7.59 -0.57
C TYR A 414 7.87 -6.38 -0.74
N LEU A 415 8.49 -6.24 -1.94
CA LEU A 415 9.35 -5.11 -2.28
C LEU A 415 8.58 -3.77 -2.28
N GLY A 416 7.36 -3.78 -2.78
CA GLY A 416 6.46 -2.62 -2.79
C GLY A 416 6.06 -2.16 -1.39
N ARG A 417 5.84 -3.12 -0.47
CA ARG A 417 5.42 -2.81 0.92
C ARG A 417 6.57 -2.36 1.79
N VAL A 418 7.65 -3.12 1.84
CA VAL A 418 8.83 -2.83 2.68
C VAL A 418 9.57 -1.59 2.19
N GLY A 419 9.50 -1.34 0.87
CA GLY A 419 10.18 -0.24 0.21
C GLY A 419 11.59 -0.63 -0.27
N SER A 420 11.90 -0.30 -1.51
CA SER A 420 13.18 -0.63 -2.14
C SER A 420 14.40 -0.04 -1.42
N LEU A 421 14.27 1.17 -0.85
CA LEU A 421 15.34 1.80 -0.07
C LEU A 421 15.63 1.07 1.23
N THR A 422 14.60 0.59 1.94
CA THR A 422 14.74 -0.16 3.19
C THR A 422 15.56 -1.43 2.94
N LEU A 423 15.26 -2.14 1.84
CA LEU A 423 16.01 -3.34 1.46
C LEU A 423 17.45 -3.03 1.07
N MET A 424 17.67 -1.96 0.31
CA MET A 424 19.00 -1.54 -0.09
C MET A 424 19.85 -1.15 1.13
N TYR A 425 19.30 -0.37 2.07
CA TYR A 425 19.99 -0.01 3.30
C TYR A 425 20.26 -1.23 4.19
N ALA A 426 19.33 -2.18 4.28
CA ALA A 426 19.54 -3.41 5.04
C ALA A 426 20.67 -4.28 4.44
N ALA A 427 20.73 -4.40 3.11
CA ALA A 427 21.77 -5.14 2.40
C ALA A 427 23.16 -4.48 2.52
N LEU A 428 23.19 -3.14 2.58
CA LEU A 428 24.42 -2.36 2.69
C LEU A 428 24.80 -2.03 4.14
N SER A 429 23.96 -2.33 5.11
CA SER A 429 24.24 -2.11 6.53
C SER A 429 25.43 -2.97 6.94
N GLY A 430 26.55 -2.32 7.30
CA GLY A 430 27.82 -2.96 7.65
C GLY A 430 29.00 -2.55 6.77
N LYS A 431 28.78 -1.93 5.62
CA LYS A 431 29.88 -1.33 4.85
C LYS A 431 30.24 0.01 5.46
N LYS A 432 31.50 0.18 5.89
CA LYS A 432 32.03 1.46 6.36
C LYS A 432 31.89 2.48 5.23
N ALA A 433 31.38 3.66 5.55
CA ALA A 433 31.37 4.77 4.60
C ALA A 433 32.84 5.08 4.18
N VAL A 434 33.07 5.04 2.87
CA VAL A 434 34.38 5.44 2.33
C VAL A 434 34.42 6.97 2.38
N ASN A 435 35.27 7.52 3.24
CA ASN A 435 35.37 8.97 3.46
C ASN A 435 36.16 9.69 2.35
N SER A 436 36.84 8.96 1.46
CA SER A 436 37.56 9.51 0.32
C SER A 436 36.65 9.66 -0.90
N LYS A 437 36.70 10.82 -1.55
CA LYS A 437 36.04 11.03 -2.85
C LYS A 437 37.03 10.68 -3.95
N LEU A 438 36.54 9.94 -4.96
CA LEU A 438 37.27 9.71 -6.20
C LEU A 438 37.44 11.04 -6.98
N PRO A 439 38.47 11.18 -7.84
CA PRO A 439 38.59 12.30 -8.74
C PRO A 439 37.35 12.51 -9.58
N LEU A 440 36.98 13.78 -9.82
CA LEU A 440 35.83 14.14 -10.64
C LEU A 440 36.22 14.10 -12.11
N GLU A 441 35.47 13.29 -12.89
CA GLU A 441 35.55 13.29 -14.35
C GLU A 441 34.17 13.63 -14.92
N LYS A 442 34.17 14.40 -16.01
CA LYS A 442 32.90 14.85 -16.65
C LYS A 442 32.37 13.78 -17.57
N ILE A 443 31.09 13.42 -17.41
CA ILE A 443 30.32 12.63 -18.35
C ILE A 443 29.29 13.54 -19.01
N THR A 444 29.18 13.45 -20.33
CA THR A 444 28.18 14.18 -21.11
C THR A 444 26.84 13.48 -20.95
N ILE A 445 25.83 14.23 -20.55
CA ILE A 445 24.43 13.80 -20.47
C ILE A 445 23.69 14.53 -21.60
N GLY A 446 23.00 13.80 -22.47
CA GLY A 446 22.35 14.32 -23.68
C GLY A 446 21.30 15.38 -23.45
#